data_fce00c5134f01206b258c8e6e04a1198
#
_entry.id   fce00c5134f01206b258c8e6e04a1198
#
_cell.length_a   1.000
_cell.length_b   1.000
_cell.length_c   1.000
_cell.angle_alpha   90.00
_cell.angle_beta   90.00
_cell.angle_gamma   90.00
#
_symmetry.space_group_name_H-M   'P 1'
#
loop_
_entity.id
_entity.type
_entity.pdbx_description
1 polymer ?
#
loop_
_entity_poly.entity_id
_entity_poly.type
_entity_poly.pdbx_seq_one_letter_code
_entity_poly.pdbx_strand_id
1 'polypeptide(L)'
;RTDFQVRRGAWVALGDTSPALRMALLLSEDRRFHEHSGVDWWAVSAAAWGNLWHERTRGASTLTMQLAGLLDPALQRPASTARGLSQKLAQASAARELETRWRKDQILEAYLNLVPFRGEIVGIDALSHTLFGKSAHALNAPESALAAALIRAPNAPASRVAERACRLLQQMQDLKVDCLS
;
A
#
# COMPACT_ATOMS: atom_id res chain seq x y z
N ARG A 1 13.83 -2.63 27.46
CA ARG A 1 12.80 -1.95 26.60
C ARG A 1 13.56 -0.93 25.78
N THR A 2 13.84 -1.25 24.53
CA THR A 2 14.27 -0.28 23.53
C THR A 2 13.05 0.54 23.18
N ASP A 3 13.01 1.81 23.55
CA ASP A 3 12.00 2.76 23.10
C ASP A 3 12.21 2.99 21.59
N PHE A 4 11.44 2.30 20.78
CA PHE A 4 11.42 2.50 19.34
C PHE A 4 10.82 3.88 19.05
N GLN A 5 11.65 4.83 18.66
CA GLN A 5 11.18 6.12 18.21
C GLN A 5 10.71 6.01 16.76
N VAL A 6 9.42 6.16 16.56
CA VAL A 6 8.82 6.21 15.21
C VAL A 6 9.40 7.41 14.45
N ARG A 7 10.08 7.16 13.33
CA ARG A 7 10.61 8.19 12.43
C ARG A 7 9.52 8.61 11.46
N ARG A 8 8.94 9.77 11.71
CA ARG A 8 8.00 10.41 10.78
C ARG A 8 8.70 11.57 10.09
N GLY A 9 8.51 11.66 8.76
CA GLY A 9 8.90 12.82 7.99
C GLY A 9 7.85 13.93 8.03
N ALA A 10 8.07 14.97 7.23
CA ALA A 10 7.08 16.01 7.00
C ALA A 10 5.86 15.44 6.23
N TRP A 11 4.70 16.11 6.36
CA TRP A 11 3.56 15.82 5.51
C TRP A 11 3.84 16.26 4.08
N VAL A 12 3.68 15.39 3.12
CA VAL A 12 3.89 15.64 1.68
C VAL A 12 2.53 15.74 1.01
N ALA A 13 2.25 16.87 0.35
CA ALA A 13 1.06 16.99 -0.48
C ALA A 13 1.13 16.02 -1.67
N LEU A 14 0.00 15.51 -2.14
CA LEU A 14 -0.03 14.55 -3.25
C LEU A 14 0.65 15.10 -4.51
N GLY A 15 0.50 16.40 -4.79
CA GLY A 15 1.16 17.08 -5.91
C GLY A 15 2.69 17.04 -5.82
N ASP A 16 3.24 16.98 -4.61
CA ASP A 16 4.68 16.94 -4.32
C ASP A 16 5.22 15.50 -4.24
N THR A 17 4.45 14.52 -4.70
CA THR A 17 4.90 13.14 -4.84
C THR A 17 5.17 12.79 -6.30
N SER A 18 6.15 11.91 -6.54
CA SER A 18 6.48 11.43 -7.88
C SER A 18 5.26 10.77 -8.56
N PRO A 19 4.96 11.09 -9.84
CA PRO A 19 3.95 10.35 -10.61
C PRO A 19 4.25 8.85 -10.69
N ALA A 20 5.53 8.47 -10.77
CA ALA A 20 5.97 7.07 -10.76
C ALA A 20 5.63 6.38 -9.43
N LEU A 21 5.77 7.08 -8.30
CA LEU A 21 5.40 6.56 -6.98
C LEU A 21 3.90 6.28 -6.89
N ARG A 22 3.06 7.22 -7.33
CA ARG A 22 1.60 7.05 -7.33
C ARG A 22 1.19 5.87 -8.20
N MET A 23 1.77 5.75 -9.39
CA MET A 23 1.54 4.62 -10.29
C MET A 23 1.98 3.30 -9.66
N ALA A 24 3.18 3.22 -9.10
CA ALA A 24 3.70 2.02 -8.44
C ALA A 24 2.80 1.57 -7.29
N LEU A 25 2.34 2.50 -6.46
CA LEU A 25 1.46 2.22 -5.35
C LEU A 25 0.12 1.65 -5.82
N LEU A 26 -0.53 2.30 -6.79
CA LEU A 26 -1.81 1.85 -7.31
C LEU A 26 -1.70 0.47 -7.98
N LEU A 27 -0.66 0.23 -8.77
CA LEU A 27 -0.41 -1.06 -9.40
C LEU A 27 -0.13 -2.18 -8.39
N SER A 28 0.54 -1.85 -7.27
CA SER A 28 0.87 -2.82 -6.22
C SER A 28 -0.33 -3.16 -5.34
N GLU A 29 -1.06 -2.15 -4.88
CA GLU A 29 -2.04 -2.29 -3.80
C GLU A 29 -3.49 -2.25 -4.27
N ASP A 30 -3.81 -1.41 -5.26
CA ASP A 30 -5.20 -1.15 -5.64
C ASP A 30 -5.33 -0.62 -7.07
N ARG A 31 -5.25 -1.51 -8.06
CA ARG A 31 -5.26 -1.14 -9.49
C ARG A 31 -6.53 -0.42 -9.94
N ARG A 32 -7.62 -0.70 -9.27
CA ARG A 32 -8.94 -0.15 -9.59
C ARG A 32 -9.37 0.93 -8.61
N PHE A 33 -8.39 1.56 -7.93
CA PHE A 33 -8.63 2.57 -6.90
C PHE A 33 -9.64 3.66 -7.31
N HIS A 34 -9.57 4.11 -8.56
CA HIS A 34 -10.45 5.16 -9.08
C HIS A 34 -11.81 4.65 -9.56
N GLU A 35 -12.04 3.31 -9.57
CA GLU A 35 -13.25 2.69 -10.12
C GLU A 35 -14.24 2.22 -9.05
N HIS A 36 -13.83 2.18 -7.79
CA HIS A 36 -14.69 1.73 -6.69
C HIS A 36 -14.85 2.79 -5.59
N SER A 37 -15.84 2.61 -4.70
CA SER A 37 -16.13 3.48 -3.57
C SER A 37 -15.78 2.78 -2.25
N GLY A 38 -14.50 2.73 -1.90
CA GLY A 38 -13.97 2.16 -0.65
C GLY A 38 -13.73 0.66 -0.69
N VAL A 39 -14.56 -0.10 -1.40
CA VAL A 39 -14.46 -1.56 -1.54
C VAL A 39 -14.51 -1.96 -3.00
N ASP A 40 -13.53 -2.70 -3.46
CA ASP A 40 -13.55 -3.31 -4.80
C ASP A 40 -14.30 -4.64 -4.77
N TRP A 41 -15.62 -4.59 -5.02
CA TRP A 41 -16.47 -5.78 -5.04
C TRP A 41 -16.11 -6.78 -6.14
N TRP A 42 -15.54 -6.31 -7.24
CA TRP A 42 -15.02 -7.18 -8.29
C TRP A 42 -13.83 -7.99 -7.79
N ALA A 43 -12.86 -7.34 -7.14
CA ALA A 43 -11.71 -8.02 -6.53
C ALA A 43 -12.13 -8.98 -5.41
N VAL A 44 -13.13 -8.61 -4.60
CA VAL A 44 -13.71 -9.49 -3.56
C VAL A 44 -14.33 -10.73 -4.21
N SER A 45 -15.13 -10.58 -5.27
CA SER A 45 -15.76 -11.68 -5.97
C SER A 45 -14.73 -12.60 -6.64
N ALA A 46 -13.71 -12.01 -7.29
CA ALA A 46 -12.61 -12.77 -7.90
C ALA A 46 -11.79 -13.54 -6.85
N ALA A 47 -11.54 -12.92 -5.69
CA ALA A 47 -10.86 -13.58 -4.59
C ALA A 47 -11.67 -14.73 -3.99
N ALA A 48 -12.98 -14.56 -3.83
CA ALA A 48 -13.88 -15.63 -3.36
C ALA A 48 -13.90 -16.80 -4.35
N TRP A 49 -13.97 -16.50 -5.65
CA TRP A 49 -13.93 -17.51 -6.70
C TRP A 49 -12.58 -18.24 -6.75
N GLY A 50 -11.46 -17.52 -6.69
CA GLY A 50 -10.11 -18.11 -6.69
C GLY A 50 -9.82 -18.96 -5.45
N ASN A 51 -10.37 -18.61 -4.29
CA ASN A 51 -10.24 -19.43 -3.07
C ASN A 51 -10.98 -20.79 -3.20
N LEU A 52 -12.04 -20.87 -4.01
CA LEU A 52 -12.73 -22.11 -4.32
C LEU A 52 -11.85 -23.08 -5.14
N TRP A 53 -10.92 -22.53 -5.94
CA TRP A 53 -10.06 -23.27 -6.87
C TRP A 53 -8.59 -23.32 -6.43
N HIS A 54 -8.29 -23.11 -5.15
CA HIS A 54 -6.95 -23.17 -4.54
C HIS A 54 -5.91 -22.19 -5.15
N GLU A 55 -6.33 -21.19 -5.89
CA GLU A 55 -5.44 -20.13 -6.32
C GLU A 55 -5.32 -19.06 -5.23
N ARG A 56 -4.08 -18.79 -4.79
CA ARG A 56 -3.78 -17.67 -3.89
C ARG A 56 -4.09 -16.35 -4.59
N THR A 57 -5.33 -15.91 -4.49
CA THR A 57 -5.75 -14.61 -5.04
C THR A 57 -5.10 -13.46 -4.29
N ARG A 58 -4.68 -12.44 -5.05
CA ARG A 58 -4.15 -11.18 -4.55
C ARG A 58 -5.18 -10.50 -3.66
N GLY A 59 -4.72 -9.79 -2.61
CA GLY A 59 -5.57 -9.26 -1.55
C GLY A 59 -6.74 -8.41 -2.08
N ALA A 60 -7.93 -8.71 -1.57
CA ALA A 60 -9.16 -7.97 -1.84
C ALA A 60 -9.28 -6.68 -0.99
N SER A 61 -8.20 -6.27 -0.29
CA SER A 61 -8.18 -5.05 0.53
C SER A 61 -7.76 -3.85 -0.31
N THR A 62 -8.59 -2.83 -0.34
CA THR A 62 -8.32 -1.57 -1.05
C THR A 62 -7.39 -0.66 -0.25
N LEU A 63 -6.81 0.36 -0.90
CA LEU A 63 -6.05 1.41 -0.22
C LEU A 63 -6.90 2.13 0.83
N THR A 64 -8.17 2.37 0.54
CA THR A 64 -9.09 3.02 1.48
C THR A 64 -9.35 2.16 2.72
N MET A 65 -9.49 0.83 2.57
CA MET A 65 -9.60 -0.10 3.71
C MET A 65 -8.32 -0.11 4.57
N GLN A 66 -7.15 -0.06 3.92
CA GLN A 66 -5.87 0.01 4.62
C GLN A 66 -5.75 1.34 5.36
N LEU A 67 -6.11 2.47 4.73
CA LEU A 67 -6.11 3.79 5.38
C LEU A 67 -7.07 3.83 6.56
N ALA A 68 -8.28 3.31 6.44
CA ALA A 68 -9.23 3.22 7.54
C ALA A 68 -8.62 2.48 8.74
N GLY A 69 -7.89 1.39 8.49
CA GLY A 69 -7.13 0.69 9.52
C GLY A 69 -6.01 1.52 10.13
N LEU A 70 -5.32 2.38 9.35
CA LEU A 70 -4.27 3.27 9.88
C LEU A 70 -4.84 4.41 10.74
N LEU A 71 -6.04 4.87 10.43
CA LEU A 71 -6.72 5.94 11.17
C LEU A 71 -7.36 5.45 12.47
N ASP A 72 -7.82 4.19 12.51
CA ASP A 72 -8.43 3.60 13.70
C ASP A 72 -7.64 2.37 14.18
N PRO A 73 -6.91 2.48 15.33
CA PRO A 73 -6.17 1.36 15.90
C PRO A 73 -7.04 0.14 16.25
N ALA A 74 -8.33 0.32 16.48
CA ALA A 74 -9.24 -0.79 16.73
C ALA A 74 -9.43 -1.69 15.51
N LEU A 75 -9.25 -1.13 14.31
CA LEU A 75 -9.31 -1.84 13.04
C LEU A 75 -7.97 -2.50 12.65
N GLN A 76 -6.87 -2.20 13.36
CA GLN A 76 -5.52 -2.73 13.06
C GLN A 76 -5.21 -4.05 13.77
N ARG A 77 -5.95 -4.44 14.78
CA ARG A 77 -5.59 -5.58 15.65
C ARG A 77 -5.56 -6.89 14.85
N PRO A 78 -4.47 -7.69 14.97
CA PRO A 78 -4.41 -8.99 14.31
C PRO A 78 -5.50 -9.89 14.86
N ALA A 79 -6.28 -10.47 13.96
CA ALA A 79 -7.41 -11.31 14.30
C ALA A 79 -6.99 -12.78 14.43
N SER A 80 -7.48 -13.46 15.46
CA SER A 80 -7.70 -14.90 15.38
C SER A 80 -8.75 -15.18 14.30
N THR A 81 -8.67 -16.32 13.63
CA THR A 81 -9.37 -16.64 12.37
C THR A 81 -10.86 -16.25 12.25
N ALA A 82 -11.63 -16.34 13.33
CA ALA A 82 -13.04 -15.94 13.33
C ALA A 82 -13.27 -14.41 13.43
N ARG A 83 -12.35 -13.68 14.07
CA ARG A 83 -12.39 -12.21 14.18
C ARG A 83 -11.89 -11.53 12.89
N GLY A 84 -11.16 -12.23 12.03
CA GLY A 84 -10.61 -11.70 10.79
C GLY A 84 -11.68 -11.27 9.79
N LEU A 85 -12.78 -11.99 9.71
CA LEU A 85 -13.87 -11.63 8.81
C LEU A 85 -14.65 -10.41 9.31
N SER A 86 -15.01 -10.39 10.59
CA SER A 86 -15.70 -9.24 11.20
C SER A 86 -14.85 -7.96 11.13
N GLN A 87 -13.55 -8.07 11.34
CA GLN A 87 -12.62 -6.95 11.22
C GLN A 87 -12.53 -6.45 9.76
N LYS A 88 -12.47 -7.35 8.78
CA LYS A 88 -12.49 -6.96 7.37
C LYS A 88 -13.81 -6.28 6.97
N LEU A 89 -14.93 -6.75 7.49
CA LEU A 89 -16.22 -6.08 7.28
C LEU A 89 -16.25 -4.70 7.94
N ALA A 90 -15.72 -4.54 9.13
CA ALA A 90 -15.60 -3.25 9.80
C ALA A 90 -14.68 -2.29 9.01
N GLN A 91 -13.53 -2.77 8.52
CA GLN A 91 -12.66 -1.99 7.63
C GLN A 91 -13.36 -1.60 6.33
N ALA A 92 -14.15 -2.50 5.74
CA ALA A 92 -14.90 -2.22 4.51
C ALA A 92 -15.99 -1.16 4.74
N SER A 93 -16.70 -1.23 5.87
CA SER A 93 -17.69 -0.22 6.27
C SER A 93 -17.03 1.14 6.50
N ALA A 94 -15.93 1.19 7.26
CA ALA A 94 -15.18 2.42 7.52
C ALA A 94 -14.59 3.01 6.23
N ALA A 95 -14.12 2.18 5.29
CA ALA A 95 -13.63 2.63 3.99
C ALA A 95 -14.73 3.28 3.15
N ARG A 96 -15.93 2.71 3.14
CA ARG A 96 -17.08 3.32 2.44
C ARG A 96 -17.46 4.65 3.06
N GLU A 97 -17.53 4.72 4.37
CA GLU A 97 -17.80 5.98 5.09
C GLU A 97 -16.72 7.03 4.80
N LEU A 98 -15.45 6.64 4.78
CA LEU A 98 -14.35 7.54 4.46
C LEU A 98 -14.51 8.15 3.05
N GLU A 99 -14.87 7.36 2.05
CA GLU A 99 -15.09 7.82 0.68
C GLU A 99 -16.37 8.64 0.47
N THR A 100 -17.28 8.71 1.43
CA THR A 100 -18.37 9.70 1.41
C THR A 100 -17.92 11.11 1.78
N ARG A 101 -16.78 11.21 2.50
CA ARG A 101 -16.27 12.47 3.07
C ARG A 101 -15.00 12.95 2.40
N TRP A 102 -14.17 12.03 1.89
CA TRP A 102 -12.86 12.31 1.34
C TRP A 102 -12.79 11.91 -0.13
N ARG A 103 -12.14 12.76 -0.93
CA ARG A 103 -11.85 12.45 -2.33
C ARG A 103 -10.70 11.46 -2.44
N LYS A 104 -10.57 10.81 -3.57
CA LYS A 104 -9.51 9.84 -3.87
C LYS A 104 -8.10 10.42 -3.70
N ASP A 105 -7.90 11.67 -4.12
CA ASP A 105 -6.62 12.37 -3.94
C ASP A 105 -6.26 12.57 -2.46
N GLN A 106 -7.23 12.94 -1.62
CA GLN A 106 -7.02 13.09 -0.17
C GLN A 106 -6.73 11.75 0.51
N ILE A 107 -7.39 10.67 0.09
CA ILE A 107 -7.16 9.32 0.60
C ILE A 107 -5.75 8.85 0.23
N LEU A 108 -5.33 9.06 -1.02
CA LEU A 108 -4.00 8.67 -1.50
C LEU A 108 -2.90 9.47 -0.80
N GLU A 109 -3.10 10.77 -0.60
CA GLU A 109 -2.19 11.63 0.15
C GLU A 109 -2.04 11.16 1.59
N ALA A 110 -3.15 10.97 2.30
CA ALA A 110 -3.13 10.52 3.68
C ALA A 110 -2.48 9.13 3.80
N TYR A 111 -2.76 8.21 2.89
CA TYR A 111 -2.16 6.90 2.90
C TYR A 111 -0.63 6.97 2.77
N LEU A 112 -0.10 7.72 1.81
CA LEU A 112 1.34 7.89 1.60
C LEU A 112 2.05 8.49 2.82
N ASN A 113 1.37 9.36 3.56
CA ASN A 113 1.93 9.99 4.76
C ASN A 113 1.82 9.15 6.04
N LEU A 114 0.89 8.20 6.09
CA LEU A 114 0.59 7.41 7.29
C LEU A 114 1.05 5.95 7.21
N VAL A 115 1.34 5.45 6.01
CA VAL A 115 1.71 4.05 5.82
C VAL A 115 3.02 3.72 6.53
N PRO A 116 3.06 2.63 7.34
CA PRO A 116 4.29 2.16 7.94
C PRO A 116 5.15 1.42 6.91
N PHE A 117 6.45 1.67 6.96
CA PHE A 117 7.47 0.96 6.22
C PHE A 117 8.30 0.08 7.16
N ARG A 118 9.44 -0.39 6.68
CA ARG A 118 10.34 -1.25 7.44
C ARG A 118 10.89 -0.53 8.67
N GLY A 119 10.88 -1.22 9.80
CA GLY A 119 11.37 -0.68 11.07
C GLY A 119 10.46 0.41 11.63
N GLU A 120 11.03 1.56 11.94
CA GLU A 120 10.35 2.69 12.58
C GLU A 120 9.87 3.76 11.60
N ILE A 121 10.07 3.54 10.29
CA ILE A 121 9.79 4.53 9.25
C ILE A 121 8.29 4.57 8.99
N VAL A 122 7.70 5.76 9.10
CA VAL A 122 6.30 6.04 8.75
C VAL A 122 6.22 7.22 7.79
N GLY A 123 5.51 7.01 6.70
CA GLY A 123 5.30 8.01 5.67
C GLY A 123 6.39 8.05 4.61
N ILE A 124 5.99 8.53 3.45
CA ILE A 124 6.84 8.53 2.25
C ILE A 124 8.02 9.49 2.35
N ASP A 125 7.88 10.60 3.06
CA ASP A 125 8.97 11.55 3.24
C ASP A 125 10.13 10.92 4.02
N ALA A 126 9.82 10.30 5.15
CA ALA A 126 10.82 9.60 5.96
C ALA A 126 11.49 8.45 5.17
N LEU A 127 10.71 7.70 4.38
CA LEU A 127 11.26 6.65 3.52
C LEU A 127 12.21 7.22 2.47
N SER A 128 11.77 8.25 1.73
CA SER A 128 12.51 8.84 0.62
C SER A 128 13.86 9.38 1.07
N HIS A 129 13.88 10.12 2.17
CA HIS A 129 15.12 10.64 2.73
C HIS A 129 16.02 9.56 3.30
N THR A 130 15.44 8.55 3.97
CA THR A 130 16.24 7.50 4.63
C THR A 130 16.88 6.54 3.63
N LEU A 131 16.14 6.10 2.60
CA LEU A 131 16.63 5.10 1.65
C LEU A 131 17.31 5.70 0.43
N PHE A 132 16.85 6.85 -0.03
CA PHE A 132 17.29 7.41 -1.32
C PHE A 132 17.97 8.77 -1.20
N GLY A 133 17.93 9.41 -0.03
CA GLY A 133 18.51 10.75 0.17
C GLY A 133 17.82 11.83 -0.65
N LYS A 134 16.55 11.62 -1.03
CA LYS A 134 15.78 12.48 -1.93
C LYS A 134 14.43 12.83 -1.32
N SER A 135 13.82 13.91 -1.81
CA SER A 135 12.41 14.20 -1.55
C SER A 135 11.48 13.29 -2.35
N ALA A 136 10.24 13.12 -1.89
CA ALA A 136 9.28 12.18 -2.46
C ALA A 136 8.92 12.47 -3.94
N HIS A 137 9.01 13.74 -4.39
CA HIS A 137 8.76 14.09 -5.79
C HIS A 137 9.90 13.65 -6.73
N ALA A 138 11.12 13.49 -6.21
CA ALA A 138 12.30 13.16 -7.00
C ALA A 138 12.51 11.63 -7.18
N LEU A 139 11.62 10.80 -6.66
CA LEU A 139 11.72 9.36 -6.82
C LEU A 139 11.49 8.95 -8.28
N ASN A 140 12.44 8.21 -8.84
CA ASN A 140 12.32 7.63 -10.17
C ASN A 140 11.51 6.32 -10.16
N ALA A 141 11.31 5.68 -11.31
CA ALA A 141 10.49 4.48 -11.42
C ALA A 141 11.04 3.28 -10.62
N PRO A 142 12.35 2.93 -10.65
CA PRO A 142 12.92 1.89 -9.80
C PRO A 142 12.75 2.16 -8.29
N GLU A 143 13.03 3.37 -7.83
CA GLU A 143 12.88 3.77 -6.43
C GLU A 143 11.41 3.72 -5.98
N SER A 144 10.50 4.14 -6.85
CA SER A 144 9.06 4.08 -6.64
C SER A 144 8.54 2.65 -6.55
N ALA A 145 9.03 1.77 -7.42
CA ALA A 145 8.69 0.35 -7.38
C ALA A 145 9.20 -0.31 -6.09
N LEU A 146 10.41 0.04 -5.64
CA LEU A 146 10.96 -0.44 -4.38
C LEU A 146 10.14 0.04 -3.17
N ALA A 147 9.78 1.32 -3.14
CA ALA A 147 8.92 1.88 -2.09
C ALA A 147 7.57 1.14 -2.02
N ALA A 148 6.90 0.93 -3.15
CA ALA A 148 5.64 0.20 -3.19
C ALA A 148 5.78 -1.28 -2.78
N ALA A 149 6.89 -1.93 -3.14
CA ALA A 149 7.18 -3.30 -2.70
C ALA A 149 7.37 -3.41 -1.17
N LEU A 150 7.97 -2.40 -0.54
CA LEU A 150 8.14 -2.30 0.91
C LEU A 150 6.81 -2.06 1.62
N ILE A 151 5.91 -1.25 1.07
CA ILE A 151 4.56 -1.06 1.63
C ILE A 151 3.85 -2.40 1.76
N ARG A 152 3.87 -3.20 0.71
CA ARG A 152 3.17 -4.49 0.69
C ARG A 152 3.72 -5.51 1.69
N ALA A 153 5.01 -5.47 1.98
CA ALA A 153 5.64 -6.39 2.91
C ALA A 153 6.90 -5.78 3.55
N PRO A 154 6.72 -4.91 4.53
CA PRO A 154 7.81 -4.14 5.12
C PRO A 154 8.90 -5.04 5.76
N ASN A 155 8.54 -6.21 6.27
CA ASN A 155 9.44 -7.14 6.94
C ASN A 155 9.94 -8.30 6.05
N ALA A 156 9.66 -8.27 4.73
CA ALA A 156 10.13 -9.31 3.83
C ALA A 156 11.66 -9.26 3.66
N PRO A 157 12.31 -10.41 3.39
CA PRO A 157 13.74 -10.44 3.03
C PRO A 157 14.03 -9.55 1.82
N ALA A 158 15.23 -8.99 1.75
CA ALA A 158 15.64 -8.06 0.69
C ALA A 158 15.45 -8.66 -0.73
N SER A 159 15.78 -9.94 -0.91
CA SER A 159 15.57 -10.66 -2.18
C SER A 159 14.10 -10.66 -2.62
N ARG A 160 13.17 -10.88 -1.70
CA ARG A 160 11.73 -10.85 -1.98
C ARG A 160 11.22 -9.44 -2.30
N VAL A 161 11.78 -8.43 -1.65
CA VAL A 161 11.44 -7.03 -1.94
C VAL A 161 11.96 -6.65 -3.33
N ALA A 162 13.20 -7.01 -3.65
CA ALA A 162 13.81 -6.76 -4.96
C ALA A 162 13.02 -7.44 -6.10
N GLU A 163 12.67 -8.72 -5.94
CA GLU A 163 11.86 -9.45 -6.91
C GLU A 163 10.49 -8.78 -7.16
N ARG A 164 9.83 -8.32 -6.10
CA ARG A 164 8.55 -7.61 -6.22
C ARG A 164 8.71 -6.26 -6.91
N ALA A 165 9.74 -5.51 -6.52
CA ALA A 165 10.03 -4.21 -7.13
C ALA A 165 10.33 -4.35 -8.63
N CYS A 166 11.12 -5.35 -9.02
CA CYS A 166 11.41 -5.63 -10.42
C CYS A 166 10.14 -5.97 -11.21
N ARG A 167 9.29 -6.88 -10.72
CA ARG A 167 8.01 -7.21 -11.37
C ARG A 167 7.08 -5.99 -11.49
N LEU A 168 7.08 -5.13 -10.48
CA LEU A 168 6.29 -3.91 -10.51
C LEU A 168 6.84 -2.92 -11.53
N LEU A 169 8.17 -2.76 -11.59
CA LEU A 169 8.83 -1.92 -12.59
C LEU A 169 8.54 -2.38 -14.03
N GLN A 170 8.54 -3.70 -14.27
CA GLN A 170 8.12 -4.27 -15.55
C GLN A 170 6.70 -3.82 -15.93
N GLN A 171 5.76 -3.88 -14.97
CA GLN A 171 4.37 -3.47 -15.20
C GLN A 171 4.21 -1.97 -15.41
N MET A 172 5.05 -1.15 -14.76
CA MET A 172 5.02 0.32 -14.91
C MET A 172 5.53 0.78 -16.27
N GLN A 173 6.47 0.05 -16.87
CA GLN A 173 7.19 0.45 -18.09
C GLN A 173 6.89 -0.45 -19.29
N ASP A 174 6.01 -1.44 -19.13
CA ASP A 174 5.73 -2.49 -20.14
C ASP A 174 7.02 -3.16 -20.68
N LEU A 175 8.01 -3.32 -19.80
CA LEU A 175 9.31 -3.89 -20.12
C LEU A 175 9.36 -5.38 -19.81
N LYS A 176 9.94 -6.17 -20.70
CA LYS A 176 10.32 -7.56 -20.47
C LYS A 176 11.75 -7.62 -19.94
N VAL A 177 11.94 -7.37 -18.65
CA VAL A 177 13.23 -7.50 -17.96
C VAL A 177 13.22 -8.81 -17.16
N ASP A 178 14.32 -9.56 -17.20
CA ASP A 178 14.47 -10.71 -16.31
C ASP A 178 14.74 -10.26 -14.87
N CYS A 179 13.86 -10.63 -13.97
CA CYS A 179 13.94 -10.25 -12.54
C CYS A 179 14.73 -11.27 -11.69
N LEU A 180 15.28 -12.30 -12.32
CA LEU A 180 15.98 -13.40 -11.61
C LEU A 180 17.49 -13.40 -11.90
N SER A 181 17.96 -12.52 -12.79
CA SER A 181 19.40 -12.35 -13.13
C SER A 181 20.08 -11.36 -12.21
#